data_ab027a5737ed65e860920956a06f46c4
#
_entry.id   ab027a5737ed65e860920956a06f46c4
#
_cell.length_a   1.000
_cell.length_b   1.000
_cell.length_c   1.000
_cell.angle_alpha   90.00
_cell.angle_beta   90.00
_cell.angle_gamma   90.00
#
_symmetry.space_group_name_H-M   'P 1'
#
loop_
_entity.id
_entity.type
_entity.pdbx_description
1 polymer ?
#
loop_
_entity_poly.entity_id
_entity_poly.type
_entity_poly.pdbx_seq_one_letter_code
_entity_poly.pdbx_strand_id
1 'polypeptide(L)'
;MGPDTAPDPAWRLGSLEAFTKAQATKPLTLMQADPGHHLACVVVSHALHAAILRDSEALRARYPGPERFQIAAEQHLTSWVRATLTLLPDERHPVSVYDPRSRTFSRPAAYEHSSDGRVHLSGPFLYMNAMTVDRLEPSFVPAPFASPTAPAPLRRPASAMDVIVIRPTRQPSASSPDAFARDVLMPVLFQGMYQQGKHVDMQYEEQRPIVEYFRASGYMWEPARDDALARTMCVDGTIIDGGERAV
;
A
#
# COMPACT_ATOMS: atom_id res chain seq x y z
N MET A 1 -22.23 -1.83 -13.39
CA MET A 1 -21.42 -2.71 -14.25
C MET A 1 -21.34 -2.03 -15.61
N GLY A 2 -20.18 -1.50 -15.98
CA GLY A 2 -19.92 -0.99 -17.33
C GLY A 2 -19.72 -2.16 -18.29
N PRO A 3 -19.85 -1.95 -19.61
CA PRO A 3 -19.72 -3.01 -20.58
C PRO A 3 -18.34 -3.65 -20.47
N ASP A 4 -18.37 -4.97 -20.41
CA ASP A 4 -17.26 -5.90 -20.37
C ASP A 4 -16.44 -5.74 -21.66
N THR A 5 -15.51 -4.80 -21.68
CA THR A 5 -14.44 -4.82 -22.67
C THR A 5 -13.44 -5.84 -22.20
N ALA A 6 -13.64 -7.11 -22.56
CA ALA A 6 -12.63 -8.11 -22.41
C ALA A 6 -11.30 -7.55 -22.98
N PRO A 7 -10.22 -7.47 -22.19
CA PRO A 7 -8.98 -6.91 -22.69
C PRO A 7 -8.54 -7.74 -23.90
N ASP A 8 -8.14 -7.03 -24.96
CA ASP A 8 -7.61 -7.65 -26.18
C ASP A 8 -6.66 -8.81 -25.79
N PRO A 9 -6.89 -10.04 -26.26
CA PRO A 9 -6.01 -11.18 -25.96
C PRO A 9 -4.52 -10.89 -26.26
N ALA A 10 -4.23 -9.98 -27.15
CA ALA A 10 -2.87 -9.53 -27.48
C ALA A 10 -2.12 -8.95 -26.29
N TRP A 11 -2.78 -8.32 -25.29
CA TRP A 11 -2.08 -7.82 -24.10
C TRP A 11 -1.43 -8.93 -23.28
N ARG A 12 -2.01 -10.14 -23.27
CA ARG A 12 -1.47 -11.30 -22.55
C ARG A 12 -0.16 -11.78 -23.15
N LEU A 13 0.02 -11.58 -24.44
CA LEU A 13 1.25 -11.92 -25.16
C LEU A 13 2.27 -10.79 -25.15
N GLY A 14 1.87 -9.57 -24.79
CA GLY A 14 2.73 -8.39 -24.79
C GLY A 14 3.98 -8.55 -23.91
N SER A 15 3.86 -9.20 -22.75
CA SER A 15 5.02 -9.49 -21.89
C SER A 15 5.96 -10.51 -22.51
N LEU A 16 5.43 -11.54 -23.18
CA LEU A 16 6.21 -12.55 -23.89
C LEU A 16 6.90 -11.93 -25.13
N GLU A 17 6.19 -11.11 -25.89
CA GLU A 17 6.77 -10.36 -27.00
C GLU A 17 7.87 -9.40 -26.53
N ALA A 18 7.64 -8.68 -25.44
CA ALA A 18 8.64 -7.81 -24.85
C ALA A 18 9.87 -8.62 -24.42
N PHE A 19 9.68 -9.78 -23.81
CA PHE A 19 10.78 -10.67 -23.42
C PHE A 19 11.57 -11.18 -24.62
N THR A 20 10.89 -11.64 -25.68
CA THR A 20 11.55 -12.17 -26.89
C THR A 20 12.22 -11.11 -27.74
N LYS A 21 11.71 -9.87 -27.70
CA LYS A 21 12.25 -8.71 -28.42
C LYS A 21 13.11 -7.82 -27.54
N ALA A 22 13.33 -8.20 -26.26
CA ALA A 22 13.98 -7.33 -25.27
C ALA A 22 15.38 -6.91 -25.71
N GLN A 23 15.49 -5.65 -26.08
CA GLN A 23 16.75 -4.99 -26.45
C GLN A 23 17.31 -4.17 -25.28
N ALA A 24 16.57 -4.05 -24.18
CA ALA A 24 16.96 -3.29 -23.00
C ALA A 24 16.42 -3.93 -21.71
N THR A 25 17.22 -3.86 -20.65
CA THR A 25 16.82 -4.23 -19.29
C THR A 25 16.59 -2.95 -18.48
N LYS A 26 15.68 -3.02 -17.51
CA LYS A 26 15.50 -1.99 -16.50
C LYS A 26 15.92 -2.51 -15.13
N PRO A 27 16.58 -1.72 -14.31
CA PRO A 27 16.89 -2.11 -12.94
C PRO A 27 15.59 -2.33 -12.17
N LEU A 28 15.52 -3.42 -11.42
CA LEU A 28 14.43 -3.74 -10.53
C LEU A 28 14.79 -3.28 -9.11
N THR A 29 13.91 -2.51 -8.48
CA THR A 29 14.05 -2.19 -7.06
C THR A 29 13.58 -3.40 -6.25
N LEU A 30 14.44 -3.89 -5.35
CA LEU A 30 14.09 -4.95 -4.42
C LEU A 30 13.96 -4.36 -3.02
N MET A 31 12.97 -4.83 -2.29
CA MET A 31 12.82 -4.64 -0.86
C MET A 31 13.23 -5.93 -0.15
N GLN A 32 14.05 -5.82 0.88
CA GLN A 32 14.30 -6.94 1.79
C GLN A 32 13.37 -6.79 2.98
N ALA A 33 12.68 -7.86 3.34
CA ALA A 33 11.77 -7.91 4.48
C ALA A 33 12.24 -8.95 5.50
N ASP A 34 12.32 -8.54 6.75
CA ASP A 34 12.61 -9.40 7.88
C ASP A 34 11.35 -9.59 8.76
N PRO A 35 11.21 -10.71 9.46
CA PRO A 35 12.18 -11.79 9.59
C PRO A 35 12.30 -12.68 8.34
N GLY A 36 13.47 -13.28 8.15
CA GLY A 36 13.69 -14.32 7.14
C GLY A 36 14.35 -13.87 5.84
N HIS A 37 14.74 -12.59 5.73
CA HIS A 37 15.42 -12.03 4.55
C HIS A 37 14.68 -12.26 3.23
N HIS A 38 13.35 -12.14 3.27
CA HIS A 38 12.51 -12.28 2.08
C HIS A 38 12.74 -11.11 1.13
N LEU A 39 12.72 -11.39 -0.17
CA LEU A 39 12.83 -10.35 -1.19
C LEU A 39 11.49 -10.11 -1.86
N ALA A 40 11.11 -8.84 -1.97
CA ALA A 40 9.93 -8.38 -2.71
C ALA A 40 10.34 -7.40 -3.81
N CYS A 41 9.65 -7.47 -4.93
CA CYS A 41 9.83 -6.52 -6.05
C CYS A 41 8.55 -5.76 -6.39
N VAL A 42 7.44 -6.04 -5.71
CA VAL A 42 6.14 -5.42 -5.91
C VAL A 42 5.65 -4.75 -4.63
N VAL A 43 5.40 -5.55 -3.57
CA VAL A 43 4.76 -5.06 -2.37
C VAL A 43 5.16 -5.84 -1.12
N VAL A 44 5.40 -5.11 -0.03
CA VAL A 44 5.35 -5.65 1.33
C VAL A 44 4.18 -4.96 2.04
N SER A 45 3.26 -5.73 2.61
CA SER A 45 2.03 -5.17 3.16
C SER A 45 1.62 -5.76 4.50
N HIS A 46 0.83 -4.97 5.22
CA HIS A 46 0.20 -5.31 6.49
C HIS A 46 -1.29 -4.94 6.47
N ALA A 47 -2.01 -5.30 7.53
CA ALA A 47 -3.42 -4.99 7.73
C ALA A 47 -4.32 -5.56 6.61
N LEU A 48 -5.23 -4.77 6.05
CA LEU A 48 -6.27 -5.24 5.11
C LEU A 48 -5.72 -6.07 3.96
N HIS A 49 -4.68 -5.58 3.27
CA HIS A 49 -4.16 -6.29 2.09
C HIS A 49 -3.55 -7.65 2.46
N ALA A 50 -2.75 -7.71 3.52
CA ALA A 50 -2.18 -8.97 4.01
C ALA A 50 -3.26 -9.95 4.52
N ALA A 51 -4.29 -9.44 5.21
CA ALA A 51 -5.43 -10.22 5.68
C ALA A 51 -6.23 -10.82 4.52
N ILE A 52 -6.51 -10.04 3.48
CA ILE A 52 -7.21 -10.52 2.27
C ILE A 52 -6.45 -11.67 1.63
N LEU A 53 -5.14 -11.54 1.43
CA LEU A 53 -4.35 -12.57 0.80
C LEU A 53 -4.25 -13.83 1.64
N ARG A 54 -4.07 -13.70 2.96
CA ARG A 54 -4.05 -14.82 3.89
C ARG A 54 -5.35 -15.62 3.84
N ASP A 55 -6.49 -14.95 3.98
CA ASP A 55 -7.77 -15.63 4.15
C ASP A 55 -8.36 -16.06 2.80
N SER A 56 -8.04 -15.37 1.70
CA SER A 56 -8.40 -15.82 0.35
C SER A 56 -7.78 -17.19 0.01
N GLU A 57 -6.60 -17.50 0.55
CA GLU A 57 -5.97 -18.80 0.31
C GLU A 57 -6.74 -19.94 0.99
N ALA A 58 -7.23 -19.73 2.21
CA ALA A 58 -8.10 -20.69 2.90
C ALA A 58 -9.42 -20.92 2.16
N LEU A 59 -9.90 -19.93 1.41
CA LEU A 59 -11.13 -20.01 0.61
C LEU A 59 -10.93 -20.71 -0.75
N ARG A 60 -9.68 -20.92 -1.20
CA ARG A 60 -9.36 -21.41 -2.56
C ARG A 60 -10.04 -22.74 -2.91
N ALA A 61 -10.15 -23.66 -1.96
CA ALA A 61 -10.77 -24.96 -2.20
C ALA A 61 -12.27 -24.84 -2.51
N ARG A 62 -12.96 -23.86 -1.90
CA ARG A 62 -14.40 -23.63 -2.07
C ARG A 62 -14.70 -22.65 -3.20
N TYR A 63 -13.84 -21.65 -3.38
CA TYR A 63 -13.96 -20.57 -4.34
C TYR A 63 -12.65 -20.45 -5.14
N PRO A 64 -12.46 -21.23 -6.21
CA PRO A 64 -11.19 -21.28 -6.95
C PRO A 64 -10.92 -20.01 -7.78
N GLY A 65 -11.94 -19.21 -8.05
CA GLY A 65 -11.87 -17.98 -8.83
C GLY A 65 -11.49 -16.74 -8.01
N PRO A 66 -11.53 -15.54 -8.62
CA PRO A 66 -11.19 -14.29 -7.97
C PRO A 66 -12.18 -13.86 -6.88
N GLU A 67 -13.39 -14.44 -6.84
CA GLU A 67 -14.42 -14.13 -5.84
C GLU A 67 -13.94 -14.36 -4.39
N ARG A 68 -12.97 -15.27 -4.17
CA ARG A 68 -12.40 -15.50 -2.84
C ARG A 68 -11.73 -14.26 -2.24
N PHE A 69 -11.15 -13.41 -3.08
CA PHE A 69 -10.53 -12.16 -2.62
C PHE A 69 -11.58 -11.14 -2.17
N GLN A 70 -12.72 -11.08 -2.87
CA GLN A 70 -13.84 -10.23 -2.47
C GLN A 70 -14.42 -10.70 -1.14
N ILE A 71 -14.67 -12.01 -0.98
CA ILE A 71 -15.18 -12.59 0.26
C ILE A 71 -14.22 -12.30 1.43
N ALA A 72 -12.91 -12.50 1.23
CA ALA A 72 -11.91 -12.18 2.25
C ALA A 72 -11.86 -10.68 2.56
N ALA A 73 -12.00 -9.82 1.54
CA ALA A 73 -12.02 -8.37 1.73
C ALA A 73 -13.21 -7.95 2.61
N GLU A 74 -14.42 -8.44 2.32
CA GLU A 74 -15.64 -8.13 3.08
C GLU A 74 -15.50 -8.48 4.58
N GLN A 75 -14.74 -9.53 4.91
CA GLN A 75 -14.47 -9.94 6.29
C GLN A 75 -13.54 -8.97 7.04
N HIS A 76 -12.74 -8.19 6.32
CA HIS A 76 -11.68 -7.36 6.90
C HIS A 76 -11.83 -5.85 6.70
N LEU A 77 -12.89 -5.39 6.03
CA LEU A 77 -13.13 -3.94 5.82
C LEU A 77 -13.16 -3.13 7.11
N THR A 78 -13.51 -3.76 8.22
CA THR A 78 -13.63 -3.15 9.55
C THR A 78 -12.53 -3.59 10.52
N SER A 79 -11.56 -4.37 10.07
CA SER A 79 -10.48 -4.91 10.90
C SER A 79 -9.34 -3.89 11.02
N TRP A 80 -9.36 -3.11 12.10
CA TRP A 80 -8.30 -2.13 12.38
C TRP A 80 -7.21 -2.77 13.24
N VAL A 81 -5.99 -2.81 12.74
CA VAL A 81 -4.86 -3.42 13.44
C VAL A 81 -4.08 -2.39 14.27
N ARG A 82 -3.64 -2.79 15.45
CA ARG A 82 -2.85 -1.94 16.36
C ARG A 82 -1.37 -2.22 16.19
N ALA A 83 -0.66 -1.20 15.74
CA ALA A 83 0.78 -1.26 15.54
C ALA A 83 1.40 0.14 15.65
N THR A 84 2.73 0.18 15.65
CA THR A 84 3.53 1.37 15.38
C THR A 84 4.27 1.15 14.06
N LEU A 85 4.22 2.14 13.18
CA LEU A 85 5.00 2.18 11.95
C LEU A 85 6.06 3.28 12.07
N THR A 86 7.33 2.91 11.93
CA THR A 86 8.44 3.85 11.87
C THR A 86 9.02 3.86 10.46
N LEU A 87 8.94 4.98 9.77
CA LEU A 87 9.51 5.18 8.44
C LEU A 87 10.98 5.61 8.58
N LEU A 88 11.84 5.02 7.76
CA LEU A 88 13.29 5.18 7.82
C LEU A 88 13.79 6.02 6.64
N PRO A 89 14.58 7.08 6.89
CA PRO A 89 15.33 7.77 5.85
C PRO A 89 16.57 6.99 5.43
N ASP A 90 17.18 7.37 4.32
CA ASP A 90 18.59 7.10 4.03
C ASP A 90 19.37 8.42 3.90
N GLU A 91 20.69 8.31 3.64
CA GLU A 91 21.58 9.47 3.52
C GLU A 91 21.19 10.42 2.39
N ARG A 92 20.52 9.94 1.35
CA ARG A 92 20.16 10.69 0.14
C ARG A 92 18.71 11.11 0.10
N HIS A 93 17.83 10.34 0.78
CA HIS A 93 16.39 10.49 0.69
C HIS A 93 15.79 10.55 2.10
N PRO A 94 15.51 11.76 2.63
CA PRO A 94 14.75 11.90 3.85
C PRO A 94 13.33 11.35 3.66
N VAL A 95 12.70 10.92 4.73
CA VAL A 95 11.27 10.59 4.69
C VAL A 95 10.50 11.81 4.22
N SER A 96 9.63 11.63 3.24
CA SER A 96 8.77 12.68 2.72
C SER A 96 7.31 12.21 2.60
N VAL A 97 6.39 13.17 2.66
CA VAL A 97 4.94 12.92 2.55
C VAL A 97 4.38 13.75 1.39
N TYR A 98 3.48 13.16 0.64
CA TYR A 98 2.75 13.87 -0.42
C TYR A 98 1.69 14.79 0.19
N ASP A 99 1.68 16.03 -0.24
CA ASP A 99 0.64 17.00 0.09
C ASP A 99 -0.27 17.20 -1.14
N PRO A 100 -1.54 16.81 -1.11
CA PRO A 100 -2.47 16.96 -2.23
C PRO A 100 -2.78 18.41 -2.60
N ARG A 101 -2.56 19.38 -1.70
CA ARG A 101 -2.79 20.81 -1.98
C ARG A 101 -1.68 21.39 -2.86
N SER A 102 -0.44 21.17 -2.45
CA SER A 102 0.72 21.64 -3.22
C SER A 102 1.09 20.70 -4.36
N ARG A 103 0.56 19.45 -4.33
CA ARG A 103 0.91 18.35 -5.24
C ARG A 103 2.43 18.10 -5.29
N THR A 104 3.04 18.12 -4.12
CA THR A 104 4.48 17.91 -3.95
C THR A 104 4.76 16.98 -2.78
N PHE A 105 5.93 16.38 -2.80
CA PHE A 105 6.50 15.72 -1.63
C PHE A 105 7.25 16.74 -0.79
N SER A 106 6.98 16.76 0.50
CA SER A 106 7.62 17.65 1.47
C SER A 106 8.02 16.90 2.73
N ARG A 107 8.81 17.55 3.57
CA ARG A 107 9.15 17.01 4.89
C ARG A 107 7.87 16.85 5.73
N PRO A 108 7.68 15.72 6.43
CA PRO A 108 6.47 15.42 7.19
C PRO A 108 6.42 16.16 8.54
N ALA A 109 6.41 17.50 8.51
CA ALA A 109 6.50 18.36 9.70
C ALA A 109 5.33 18.21 10.68
N ALA A 110 4.16 17.71 10.21
CA ALA A 110 2.98 17.47 11.03
C ALA A 110 3.02 16.12 11.78
N TYR A 111 4.08 15.34 11.60
CA TYR A 111 4.23 14.01 12.19
C TYR A 111 5.32 14.02 13.27
N GLU A 112 5.20 13.09 14.22
CA GLU A 112 6.27 12.84 15.18
C GLU A 112 7.51 12.31 14.45
N HIS A 113 8.66 12.91 14.71
CA HIS A 113 9.93 12.49 14.12
C HIS A 113 11.07 12.59 15.12
N SER A 114 12.02 11.68 15.00
CA SER A 114 13.25 11.69 15.80
C SER A 114 14.31 12.58 15.18
N SER A 115 15.37 12.86 15.96
CA SER A 115 16.51 13.68 15.52
C SER A 115 17.28 13.09 14.33
N ASP A 116 17.19 11.78 14.11
CA ASP A 116 17.77 11.06 12.97
C ASP A 116 16.89 11.04 11.72
N GLY A 117 15.77 11.77 11.74
CA GLY A 117 14.86 11.93 10.60
C GLY A 117 13.85 10.80 10.40
N ARG A 118 13.75 9.84 11.32
CA ARG A 118 12.69 8.84 11.32
C ARG A 118 11.35 9.47 11.60
N VAL A 119 10.28 8.92 11.02
CA VAL A 119 8.90 9.39 11.22
C VAL A 119 8.08 8.28 11.86
N HIS A 120 7.39 8.61 12.94
CA HIS A 120 6.61 7.67 13.74
C HIS A 120 5.11 7.86 13.48
N LEU A 121 4.42 6.74 13.26
CA LEU A 121 2.99 6.69 13.00
C LEU A 121 2.38 5.68 13.97
N SER A 122 1.48 6.14 14.83
CA SER A 122 0.72 5.25 15.72
C SER A 122 -0.59 4.83 15.05
N GLY A 123 -0.94 3.54 15.18
CA GLY A 123 -2.21 2.98 14.73
C GLY A 123 -3.43 3.51 15.48
N PRO A 124 -4.61 2.94 15.26
CA PRO A 124 -4.81 1.75 14.44
C PRO A 124 -4.66 2.01 12.94
N PHE A 125 -4.26 0.96 12.22
CA PHE A 125 -4.12 0.94 10.77
C PHE A 125 -5.21 0.07 10.15
N LEU A 126 -5.77 0.52 9.03
CA LEU A 126 -6.62 -0.30 8.18
C LEU A 126 -5.84 -0.81 6.96
N TYR A 127 -4.91 -0.01 6.44
CA TYR A 127 -4.14 -0.33 5.26
C TYR A 127 -2.70 0.18 5.39
N MET A 128 -1.73 -0.65 5.04
CA MET A 128 -0.32 -0.30 4.93
C MET A 128 0.34 -1.14 3.86
N ASN A 129 0.79 -0.49 2.78
CA ASN A 129 1.55 -1.12 1.71
C ASN A 129 2.83 -0.32 1.44
N ALA A 130 3.96 -1.00 1.43
CA ALA A 130 5.24 -0.49 0.91
C ALA A 130 5.43 -1.05 -0.51
N MET A 131 5.57 -0.18 -1.50
CA MET A 131 5.51 -0.55 -2.91
C MET A 131 6.67 0.00 -3.73
N THR A 132 7.12 -0.78 -4.71
CA THR A 132 8.12 -0.38 -5.70
C THR A 132 7.53 -0.23 -7.10
N VAL A 133 6.28 -0.63 -7.29
CA VAL A 133 5.50 -0.52 -8.54
C VAL A 133 4.23 0.30 -8.29
N ASP A 134 3.62 0.80 -9.35
CA ASP A 134 2.44 1.67 -9.24
C ASP A 134 1.13 0.91 -8.97
N ARG A 135 1.04 -0.37 -9.36
CA ARG A 135 -0.20 -1.14 -9.36
C ARG A 135 -0.03 -2.57 -8.92
N LEU A 136 -1.09 -3.14 -8.37
CA LEU A 136 -1.18 -4.56 -8.01
C LEU A 136 -2.02 -5.34 -9.03
N GLU A 137 -2.91 -4.64 -9.74
CA GLU A 137 -3.75 -5.15 -10.83
C GLU A 137 -3.81 -4.09 -11.96
N PRO A 138 -4.20 -4.43 -13.18
CA PRO A 138 -4.25 -3.48 -14.30
C PRO A 138 -5.03 -2.20 -14.00
N SER A 139 -6.10 -2.28 -13.22
CA SER A 139 -6.95 -1.15 -12.84
C SER A 139 -6.73 -0.65 -11.40
N PHE A 140 -6.06 -1.42 -10.53
CA PHE A 140 -5.84 -1.07 -9.14
C PHE A 140 -4.47 -0.43 -8.93
N VAL A 141 -4.45 0.87 -8.73
CA VAL A 141 -3.24 1.72 -8.70
C VAL A 141 -3.08 2.39 -7.33
N PRO A 142 -2.54 1.68 -6.31
CA PRO A 142 -2.33 2.26 -4.98
C PRO A 142 -1.14 3.22 -4.91
N ALA A 143 -0.13 3.08 -5.78
CA ALA A 143 1.10 3.87 -5.73
C ALA A 143 1.39 4.61 -7.06
N PRO A 144 0.52 5.56 -7.49
CA PRO A 144 0.60 6.16 -8.83
C PRO A 144 1.95 6.85 -9.12
N PHE A 145 2.66 7.31 -8.10
CA PHE A 145 3.97 7.97 -8.28
C PHE A 145 5.15 6.99 -8.41
N ALA A 146 4.93 5.69 -8.16
CA ALA A 146 5.91 4.66 -8.49
C ALA A 146 5.93 4.33 -10.00
N SER A 147 4.93 4.82 -10.76
CA SER A 147 4.90 4.66 -12.21
C SER A 147 6.13 5.30 -12.87
N PRO A 148 6.77 4.61 -13.84
CA PRO A 148 7.84 5.22 -14.63
C PRO A 148 7.37 6.41 -15.46
N THR A 149 6.07 6.53 -15.71
CA THR A 149 5.44 7.65 -16.44
C THR A 149 4.97 8.78 -15.52
N ALA A 150 5.11 8.64 -14.20
CA ALA A 150 4.79 9.71 -13.27
C ALA A 150 5.59 10.98 -13.59
N PRO A 151 5.02 12.19 -13.38
CA PRO A 151 5.74 13.45 -13.57
C PRO A 151 7.07 13.45 -12.81
N ALA A 152 8.13 13.97 -13.43
CA ALA A 152 9.49 13.90 -12.86
C ALA A 152 9.61 14.37 -11.40
N PRO A 153 8.96 15.48 -10.96
CA PRO A 153 9.01 15.91 -9.55
C PRO A 153 8.34 14.94 -8.57
N LEU A 154 7.36 14.16 -9.07
CA LEU A 154 6.59 13.22 -8.26
C LEU A 154 7.07 11.78 -8.40
N ARG A 155 7.97 11.51 -9.36
CA ARG A 155 8.44 10.14 -9.61
C ARG A 155 9.26 9.62 -8.43
N ARG A 156 9.01 8.37 -8.06
CA ARG A 156 9.75 7.69 -7.00
C ARG A 156 11.24 7.54 -7.36
N PRO A 157 12.17 7.90 -6.47
CA PRO A 157 13.58 7.55 -6.59
C PRO A 157 13.77 6.02 -6.53
N ALA A 158 14.78 5.50 -7.25
CA ALA A 158 15.02 4.06 -7.31
C ALA A 158 15.35 3.41 -5.95
N SER A 159 15.97 4.16 -5.03
CA SER A 159 16.35 3.71 -3.69
C SER A 159 15.27 3.89 -2.63
N ALA A 160 14.11 4.45 -2.99
CA ALA A 160 13.00 4.63 -2.07
C ALA A 160 11.85 3.66 -2.40
N MET A 161 10.95 3.47 -1.45
CA MET A 161 9.64 2.86 -1.63
C MET A 161 8.54 3.89 -1.39
N ASP A 162 7.42 3.71 -2.06
CA ASP A 162 6.20 4.46 -1.75
C ASP A 162 5.42 3.69 -0.68
N VAL A 163 5.06 4.36 0.41
CA VAL A 163 4.36 3.76 1.55
C VAL A 163 2.98 4.39 1.67
N ILE A 164 1.94 3.58 1.46
CA ILE A 164 0.55 3.99 1.42
C ILE A 164 -0.15 3.54 2.70
N VAL A 165 -0.70 4.49 3.45
CA VAL A 165 -1.24 4.24 4.78
C VAL A 165 -2.65 4.82 4.89
N ILE A 166 -3.56 4.03 5.51
CA ILE A 166 -4.89 4.49 5.94
C ILE A 166 -5.02 4.23 7.43
N ARG A 167 -5.15 5.31 8.21
CA ARG A 167 -5.38 5.28 9.65
C ARG A 167 -6.76 5.85 9.98
N PRO A 168 -7.72 4.99 10.39
CA PRO A 168 -9.12 5.42 10.57
C PRO A 168 -9.32 6.50 11.62
N THR A 169 -8.55 6.49 12.70
CA THR A 169 -8.66 7.47 13.78
C THR A 169 -8.24 8.90 13.41
N ARG A 170 -7.69 9.10 12.21
CA ARG A 170 -7.44 10.45 11.69
C ARG A 170 -8.70 11.19 11.29
N GLN A 171 -9.84 10.50 11.15
CA GLN A 171 -11.14 11.11 10.94
C GLN A 171 -11.85 11.30 12.28
N PRO A 172 -12.01 12.54 12.79
CA PRO A 172 -12.65 12.78 14.08
C PRO A 172 -14.13 12.34 14.14
N SER A 173 -14.80 12.32 12.98
CA SER A 173 -16.21 11.99 12.84
C SER A 173 -16.48 10.51 12.53
N ALA A 174 -15.46 9.65 12.45
CA ALA A 174 -15.65 8.21 12.23
C ALA A 174 -16.33 7.59 13.47
N SER A 175 -17.64 7.40 13.40
CA SER A 175 -18.46 6.92 14.50
C SER A 175 -18.30 5.42 14.77
N SER A 176 -17.87 4.64 13.78
CA SER A 176 -17.64 3.19 13.88
C SER A 176 -16.79 2.67 12.73
N PRO A 177 -16.19 1.45 12.85
CA PRO A 177 -15.50 0.79 11.75
C PRO A 177 -16.37 0.61 10.50
N ASP A 178 -17.66 0.26 10.66
CA ASP A 178 -18.58 0.10 9.54
C ASP A 178 -18.86 1.42 8.81
N ALA A 179 -19.05 2.51 9.56
CA ALA A 179 -19.23 3.84 8.98
C ALA A 179 -17.96 4.26 8.20
N PHE A 180 -16.79 4.05 8.79
CA PHE A 180 -15.52 4.33 8.11
C PHE A 180 -15.35 3.50 6.84
N ALA A 181 -15.64 2.21 6.89
CA ALA A 181 -15.57 1.34 5.72
C ALA A 181 -16.47 1.85 4.59
N ARG A 182 -17.73 2.15 4.88
CA ARG A 182 -18.72 2.61 3.90
C ARG A 182 -18.41 4.01 3.36
N ASP A 183 -18.12 4.97 4.25
CA ASP A 183 -18.11 6.39 3.91
C ASP A 183 -16.71 6.89 3.50
N VAL A 184 -15.65 6.15 3.83
CA VAL A 184 -14.26 6.52 3.54
C VAL A 184 -13.54 5.47 2.70
N LEU A 185 -13.43 4.22 3.20
CA LEU A 185 -12.62 3.21 2.53
C LEU A 185 -13.18 2.86 1.14
N MET A 186 -14.49 2.61 1.01
CA MET A 186 -15.09 2.26 -0.28
C MET A 186 -14.91 3.37 -1.33
N PRO A 187 -15.13 4.66 -1.04
CA PRO A 187 -14.74 5.76 -1.95
C PRO A 187 -13.24 5.75 -2.29
N VAL A 188 -12.34 5.59 -1.33
CA VAL A 188 -10.89 5.53 -1.59
C VAL A 188 -10.54 4.41 -2.58
N LEU A 189 -11.14 3.23 -2.41
CA LEU A 189 -10.92 2.11 -3.32
C LEU A 189 -11.52 2.40 -4.71
N PHE A 190 -12.85 2.60 -4.79
CA PHE A 190 -13.57 2.60 -6.08
C PHE A 190 -13.50 3.92 -6.84
N GLN A 191 -13.41 5.06 -6.16
CA GLN A 191 -13.29 6.38 -6.78
C GLN A 191 -11.84 6.89 -6.80
N GLY A 192 -10.95 6.21 -6.10
CA GLY A 192 -9.54 6.55 -5.95
C GLY A 192 -8.59 5.54 -6.59
N MET A 193 -8.33 4.43 -5.92
CA MET A 193 -7.32 3.44 -6.35
C MET A 193 -7.68 2.78 -7.69
N TYR A 194 -8.95 2.41 -7.90
CA TYR A 194 -9.47 1.90 -9.19
C TYR A 194 -9.67 2.99 -10.25
N GLN A 195 -9.46 4.26 -9.93
CA GLN A 195 -9.52 5.41 -10.84
C GLN A 195 -8.14 6.01 -11.08
N GLN A 196 -7.18 5.16 -11.43
CA GLN A 196 -5.79 5.56 -11.78
C GLN A 196 -5.09 6.32 -10.64
N GLY A 197 -5.34 5.94 -9.39
CA GLY A 197 -4.66 6.50 -8.23
C GLY A 197 -5.16 7.86 -7.75
N LYS A 198 -6.40 8.26 -8.11
CA LYS A 198 -6.97 9.54 -7.65
C LYS A 198 -7.11 9.67 -6.15
N HIS A 199 -7.02 8.57 -5.39
CA HIS A 199 -7.08 8.57 -3.93
C HIS A 199 -6.01 9.45 -3.28
N VAL A 200 -4.90 9.70 -3.94
CA VAL A 200 -3.82 10.54 -3.40
C VAL A 200 -4.25 12.00 -3.21
N ASP A 201 -5.24 12.46 -3.98
CA ASP A 201 -5.78 13.82 -3.90
C ASP A 201 -7.07 13.88 -3.03
N MET A 202 -7.54 12.75 -2.50
CA MET A 202 -8.74 12.71 -1.65
C MET A 202 -8.45 13.26 -0.25
N GLN A 203 -9.32 14.13 0.24
CA GLN A 203 -9.16 14.83 1.51
C GLN A 203 -10.46 14.79 2.32
N TYR A 204 -10.33 14.81 3.65
CA TYR A 204 -11.42 15.11 4.56
C TYR A 204 -11.83 16.59 4.43
N GLU A 205 -12.99 16.97 4.99
CA GLU A 205 -13.48 18.35 5.00
C GLU A 205 -12.46 19.35 5.58
N GLU A 206 -11.65 18.93 6.54
CA GLU A 206 -10.57 19.73 7.13
C GLU A 206 -9.32 19.82 6.24
N GLN A 207 -9.42 19.43 4.97
CA GLN A 207 -8.31 19.43 4.00
C GLN A 207 -7.12 18.56 4.42
N ARG A 208 -7.31 17.57 5.29
CA ARG A 208 -6.31 16.56 5.61
C ARG A 208 -6.41 15.40 4.61
N PRO A 209 -5.28 14.86 4.12
CA PRO A 209 -5.32 13.71 3.22
C PRO A 209 -5.96 12.51 3.93
N ILE A 210 -6.84 11.80 3.21
CA ILE A 210 -7.45 10.55 3.69
C ILE A 210 -6.40 9.44 3.67
N VAL A 211 -5.66 9.36 2.57
CA VAL A 211 -4.55 8.43 2.40
C VAL A 211 -3.24 9.16 2.65
N GLU A 212 -2.47 8.67 3.58
CA GLU A 212 -1.13 9.18 3.86
C GLU A 212 -0.15 8.49 2.93
N TYR A 213 0.41 9.25 2.00
CA TYR A 213 1.33 8.73 1.00
C TYR A 213 2.75 9.22 1.30
N PHE A 214 3.59 8.30 1.75
CA PHE A 214 4.98 8.60 2.12
C PHE A 214 5.96 8.04 1.10
N ARG A 215 7.18 8.57 1.15
CA ARG A 215 8.40 7.98 0.62
C ARG A 215 9.39 7.74 1.72
N ALA A 216 9.95 6.55 1.76
CA ALA A 216 10.95 6.14 2.72
C ALA A 216 11.93 5.15 2.08
N SER A 217 13.09 4.98 2.67
CA SER A 217 14.07 3.98 2.23
C SER A 217 13.89 2.65 2.95
N GLY A 218 13.14 2.64 4.05
CA GLY A 218 12.77 1.47 4.81
C GLY A 218 11.65 1.79 5.78
N TYR A 219 11.19 0.77 6.49
CA TYR A 219 10.26 0.95 7.59
C TYR A 219 10.46 -0.14 8.66
N MET A 220 9.95 0.11 9.85
CA MET A 220 9.77 -0.88 10.91
C MET A 220 8.29 -0.93 11.28
N TRP A 221 7.75 -2.13 11.39
CA TRP A 221 6.40 -2.40 11.82
C TRP A 221 6.42 -3.17 13.13
N GLU A 222 5.85 -2.61 14.18
CA GLU A 222 5.81 -3.18 15.51
C GLU A 222 4.34 -3.41 15.89
N PRO A 223 3.84 -4.66 15.75
CA PRO A 223 2.46 -4.99 16.09
C PRO A 223 2.24 -4.95 17.60
N ALA A 224 1.05 -4.55 18.05
CA ALA A 224 0.67 -4.72 19.44
C ALA A 224 0.66 -6.21 19.79
N ARG A 225 1.14 -6.56 20.99
CA ARG A 225 1.34 -7.96 21.43
C ARG A 225 0.08 -8.81 21.39
N ASP A 226 -1.06 -8.20 21.63
CA ASP A 226 -2.38 -8.82 21.69
C ASP A 226 -3.17 -8.73 20.38
N ASP A 227 -2.55 -8.27 19.29
CA ASP A 227 -3.15 -8.15 17.97
C ASP A 227 -2.50 -9.13 16.98
N ALA A 228 -3.08 -10.33 16.87
CA ALA A 228 -2.56 -11.39 16.01
C ALA A 228 -2.65 -11.01 14.52
N LEU A 229 -3.66 -10.22 14.11
CA LEU A 229 -3.79 -9.78 12.73
C LEU A 229 -2.68 -8.81 12.33
N ALA A 230 -2.26 -7.95 13.27
CA ALA A 230 -1.16 -7.00 13.05
C ALA A 230 0.19 -7.68 12.78
N ARG A 231 0.39 -8.94 13.15
CA ARG A 231 1.60 -9.72 12.86
C ARG A 231 1.64 -10.28 11.44
N THR A 232 0.49 -10.29 10.75
CA THR A 232 0.44 -10.79 9.38
C THR A 232 1.15 -9.84 8.44
N MET A 233 2.16 -10.35 7.73
CA MET A 233 2.87 -9.65 6.66
C MET A 233 2.71 -10.41 5.37
N CYS A 234 2.53 -9.70 4.27
CA CYS A 234 2.55 -10.26 2.93
C CYS A 234 3.74 -9.71 2.15
N VAL A 235 4.53 -10.58 1.55
CA VAL A 235 5.70 -10.27 0.72
C VAL A 235 5.46 -10.85 -0.67
N ASP A 236 5.12 -10.00 -1.64
CA ASP A 236 4.77 -10.40 -3.03
C ASP A 236 3.80 -11.60 -3.11
N GLY A 237 2.78 -11.62 -2.25
CA GLY A 237 1.77 -12.69 -2.19
C GLY A 237 2.10 -13.83 -1.22
N THR A 238 3.31 -13.94 -0.70
CA THR A 238 3.67 -14.89 0.34
C THR A 238 3.30 -14.34 1.70
N ILE A 239 2.52 -15.10 2.48
CA ILE A 239 2.12 -14.71 3.84
C ILE A 239 3.18 -15.20 4.83
N ILE A 240 3.61 -14.29 5.68
CA ILE A 240 4.64 -14.49 6.70
C ILE A 240 4.11 -14.01 8.04
N ASP A 241 4.47 -14.68 9.13
CA ASP A 241 4.32 -14.13 10.48
C ASP A 241 5.48 -13.15 10.71
N GLY A 242 5.18 -11.86 10.79
CA GLY A 242 6.15 -10.78 11.03
C GLY A 242 6.72 -10.77 12.46
N GLY A 243 6.27 -11.71 13.33
CA GLY A 243 6.73 -11.79 14.72
C GLY A 243 6.38 -10.55 15.53
N GLU A 244 7.27 -10.19 16.49
CA GLU A 244 7.11 -8.99 17.31
C GLU A 244 7.57 -7.70 16.59
N ARG A 245 8.30 -7.83 15.50
CA ARG A 245 8.82 -6.71 14.70
C ARG A 245 9.17 -7.15 13.29
N ALA A 246 8.69 -6.44 12.29
CA ALA A 246 9.07 -6.60 10.88
C ALA A 246 9.81 -5.34 10.38
N VAL A 247 10.85 -5.53 9.57
CA VAL A 247 11.70 -4.47 9.01
C VAL A 247 11.84 -4.65 7.51
#